data_c1cbb510c33b8c3fca514e0f3577b208
#
_entry.id   c1cbb510c33b8c3fca514e0f3577b208
#
_cell.length_a   1.000
_cell.length_b   1.000
_cell.length_c   1.000
_cell.angle_alpha   90.00
_cell.angle_beta   90.00
_cell.angle_gamma   90.00
#
_symmetry.space_group_name_H-M   'P 1'
#
loop_
_entity.id
_entity.type
_entity.pdbx_description
1 polymer ?
#
loop_
_entity_poly.entity_id
_entity_poly.type
_entity_poly.pdbx_seq_one_letter_code
_entity_poly.pdbx_strand_id
1 'polypeptide(L)'
;MQIDLCIDKEKSSTEKGRILEHLVAQLLTIQQYEVVETIRVTGMEIDVFAKHKINNSTLLVECKAWESPLPADVISKLLGNVVLRHADQGWLVSTGPLSKDAKGIKSEWENKNDAERAMLSFYTNDRILDLLLNSGKIISSDQVKKKLESKYFADDITLMLTEKKYYWVVPILNNQYGTVSYKMYLMQQMENVLMILIY
;
A
#
# COMPACT_ATOMS: atom_id res chain seq x y z
N MET A 1 -5.94 1.20 16.88
CA MET A 1 -6.91 1.62 15.83
C MET A 1 -6.42 1.00 14.53
N GLN A 2 -7.23 0.19 13.90
CA GLN A 2 -6.90 -0.39 12.61
C GLN A 2 -7.23 0.67 11.55
N ILE A 3 -6.26 1.03 10.71
CA ILE A 3 -6.48 1.92 9.58
C ILE A 3 -6.56 1.04 8.35
N ASP A 4 -7.70 1.06 7.70
CA ASP A 4 -7.88 0.33 6.46
C ASP A 4 -7.37 1.15 5.27
N LEU A 5 -6.61 0.48 4.42
CA LEU A 5 -6.27 0.98 3.09
C LEU A 5 -7.35 0.51 2.13
N CYS A 6 -7.98 1.42 1.43
CA CYS A 6 -8.91 1.06 0.37
C CYS A 6 -8.55 1.72 -0.95
N ILE A 7 -8.92 1.05 -2.02
CA ILE A 7 -8.97 1.61 -3.37
C ILE A 7 -10.43 1.61 -3.76
N ASP A 8 -10.87 2.63 -4.50
CA ASP A 8 -12.25 2.79 -4.93
C ASP A 8 -12.83 1.46 -5.45
N LYS A 9 -13.92 1.00 -4.84
CA LYS A 9 -14.54 -0.29 -5.13
C LYS A 9 -15.13 -0.38 -6.54
N GLU A 10 -15.52 0.75 -7.13
CA GLU A 10 -16.05 0.82 -8.49
C GLU A 10 -14.98 0.60 -9.57
N LYS A 11 -13.71 0.72 -9.21
CA LYS A 11 -12.60 0.45 -10.10
C LYS A 11 -12.48 -1.04 -10.43
N SER A 12 -12.15 -1.36 -11.68
CA SER A 12 -11.81 -2.72 -12.09
C SER A 12 -10.57 -3.24 -11.34
N SER A 13 -10.41 -4.56 -11.27
CA SER A 13 -9.22 -5.18 -10.66
C SER A 13 -7.92 -4.69 -11.28
N THR A 14 -7.91 -4.48 -12.60
CA THR A 14 -6.75 -3.94 -13.33
C THR A 14 -6.44 -2.50 -12.93
N GLU A 15 -7.44 -1.65 -12.77
CA GLU A 15 -7.24 -0.26 -12.33
C GLU A 15 -6.75 -0.21 -10.88
N LYS A 16 -7.30 -1.06 -10.00
CA LYS A 16 -6.84 -1.19 -8.60
C LYS A 16 -5.36 -1.61 -8.55
N GLY A 17 -4.96 -2.58 -9.37
CA GLY A 17 -3.56 -3.00 -9.51
C GLY A 17 -2.66 -1.83 -9.89
N ARG A 18 -3.01 -1.09 -10.96
CA ARG A 18 -2.24 0.07 -11.43
C ARG A 18 -2.09 1.17 -10.37
N ILE A 19 -3.14 1.44 -9.60
CA ILE A 19 -3.08 2.43 -8.51
C ILE A 19 -2.02 2.02 -7.49
N LEU A 20 -1.98 0.74 -7.11
CA LEU A 20 -1.00 0.22 -6.16
C LEU A 20 0.42 0.23 -6.74
N GLU A 21 0.60 -0.22 -7.98
CA GLU A 21 1.88 -0.20 -8.70
C GLU A 21 2.45 1.23 -8.77
N HIS A 22 1.60 2.19 -9.16
CA HIS A 22 2.00 3.59 -9.25
C HIS A 22 2.39 4.18 -7.88
N LEU A 23 1.64 3.86 -6.82
CA LEU A 23 2.01 4.22 -5.46
C LEU A 23 3.40 3.70 -5.09
N VAL A 24 3.64 2.41 -5.34
CA VAL A 24 4.92 1.75 -5.04
C VAL A 24 6.06 2.40 -5.83
N ALA A 25 5.86 2.67 -7.12
CA ALA A 25 6.85 3.35 -7.96
C ALA A 25 7.22 4.73 -7.41
N GLN A 26 6.24 5.50 -6.94
CA GLN A 26 6.50 6.80 -6.31
C GLN A 26 7.29 6.65 -5.00
N LEU A 27 6.96 5.68 -4.15
CA LEU A 27 7.67 5.44 -2.90
C LEU A 27 9.11 5.00 -3.14
N LEU A 28 9.35 4.14 -4.13
CA LEU A 28 10.69 3.69 -4.54
C LEU A 28 11.52 4.85 -5.10
N THR A 29 10.92 5.73 -5.89
CA THR A 29 11.62 6.92 -6.41
C THR A 29 12.12 7.82 -5.29
N ILE A 30 11.33 8.02 -4.22
CA ILE A 30 11.75 8.76 -3.03
C ILE A 30 12.91 8.06 -2.33
N GLN A 31 12.94 6.73 -2.33
CA GLN A 31 14.00 5.91 -1.76
C GLN A 31 15.23 5.75 -2.69
N GLN A 32 15.37 6.61 -3.68
CA GLN A 32 16.50 6.62 -4.62
C GLN A 32 16.58 5.42 -5.57
N TYR A 33 15.45 4.79 -5.88
CA TYR A 33 15.39 3.79 -6.95
C TYR A 33 15.07 4.45 -8.29
N GLU A 34 15.67 3.93 -9.35
CA GLU A 34 15.22 4.07 -10.72
C GLU A 34 14.20 2.98 -11.00
N VAL A 35 12.99 3.37 -11.38
CA VAL A 35 11.84 2.46 -11.47
C VAL A 35 11.44 2.24 -12.92
N VAL A 36 11.24 0.98 -13.29
CA VAL A 36 10.61 0.55 -14.53
C VAL A 36 9.31 -0.17 -14.16
N GLU A 37 8.18 0.44 -14.48
CA GLU A 37 6.87 -0.15 -14.23
C GLU A 37 6.57 -1.23 -15.28
N THR A 38 5.98 -2.34 -14.84
CA THR A 38 5.48 -3.45 -15.65
C THR A 38 6.47 -3.97 -16.70
N ILE A 39 7.28 -4.93 -16.32
CA ILE A 39 8.10 -5.67 -17.27
C ILE A 39 7.38 -6.96 -17.66
N ARG A 40 7.04 -7.06 -18.94
CA ARG A 40 6.49 -8.29 -19.53
C ARG A 40 7.60 -9.04 -20.26
N VAL A 41 7.91 -10.22 -19.75
CA VAL A 41 8.84 -11.15 -20.40
C VAL A 41 8.09 -12.45 -20.66
N THR A 42 8.42 -13.16 -21.73
CA THR A 42 7.76 -14.42 -22.08
C THR A 42 7.61 -15.36 -20.87
N GLY A 43 6.37 -15.66 -20.52
CA GLY A 43 6.02 -16.51 -19.38
C GLY A 43 6.01 -15.84 -18.00
N MET A 44 6.24 -14.52 -17.91
CA MET A 44 6.32 -13.81 -16.62
C MET A 44 5.93 -12.34 -16.76
N GLU A 45 5.10 -11.87 -15.86
CA GLU A 45 4.80 -10.46 -15.64
C GLU A 45 5.39 -10.02 -14.28
N ILE A 46 6.11 -8.92 -14.27
CA ILE A 46 6.65 -8.28 -13.08
C ILE A 46 5.99 -6.91 -12.99
N ASP A 47 5.30 -6.65 -11.89
CA ASP A 47 4.51 -5.42 -11.74
C ASP A 47 5.43 -4.19 -11.67
N VAL A 48 6.51 -4.25 -10.86
CA VAL A 48 7.51 -3.19 -10.77
C VAL A 48 8.92 -3.79 -10.67
N PHE A 49 9.80 -3.32 -11.53
CA PHE A 49 11.24 -3.54 -11.41
C PHE A 49 11.92 -2.23 -11.04
N ALA A 50 12.87 -2.28 -10.11
CA ALA A 50 13.60 -1.09 -9.70
C ALA A 50 15.09 -1.39 -9.46
N LYS A 51 15.91 -0.38 -9.68
CA LYS A 51 17.37 -0.44 -9.45
C LYS A 51 17.76 0.72 -8.56
N HIS A 52 18.44 0.43 -7.46
CA HIS A 52 18.90 1.47 -6.54
C HIS A 52 20.05 2.28 -7.14
N LYS A 53 19.93 3.60 -7.15
CA LYS A 53 20.86 4.52 -7.86
C LYS A 53 22.27 4.53 -7.29
N ILE A 54 22.45 4.20 -6.00
CA ILE A 54 23.75 4.29 -5.32
C ILE A 54 24.49 2.95 -5.40
N ASN A 55 23.86 1.86 -4.97
CA ASN A 55 24.52 0.56 -4.84
C ASN A 55 24.19 -0.44 -5.96
N ASN A 56 23.35 -0.02 -6.93
CA ASN A 56 22.90 -0.82 -8.06
C ASN A 56 22.09 -2.09 -7.68
N SER A 57 21.68 -2.26 -6.43
CA SER A 57 20.84 -3.39 -6.06
C SER A 57 19.52 -3.37 -6.82
N THR A 58 19.07 -4.56 -7.20
CA THR A 58 17.87 -4.78 -8.01
C THR A 58 16.71 -5.29 -7.16
N LEU A 59 15.53 -4.80 -7.45
CA LEU A 59 14.30 -5.11 -6.71
C LEU A 59 13.19 -5.50 -7.67
N LEU A 60 12.55 -6.64 -7.39
CA LEU A 60 11.29 -7.04 -8.01
C LEU A 60 10.15 -6.80 -7.05
N VAL A 61 9.06 -6.20 -7.53
CA VAL A 61 7.86 -6.00 -6.71
C VAL A 61 6.66 -6.67 -7.36
N GLU A 62 5.94 -7.41 -6.56
CA GLU A 62 4.63 -7.98 -6.87
C GLU A 62 3.57 -7.19 -6.10
N CYS A 63 2.61 -6.59 -6.80
CA CYS A 63 1.56 -5.75 -6.24
C CYS A 63 0.21 -6.47 -6.31
N LYS A 64 -0.50 -6.57 -5.19
CA LYS A 64 -1.82 -7.22 -5.12
C LYS A 64 -2.83 -6.32 -4.40
N ALA A 65 -3.63 -5.63 -5.21
CA ALA A 65 -4.74 -4.79 -4.74
C ALA A 65 -6.03 -5.62 -4.54
N TRP A 66 -5.95 -6.68 -3.72
CA TRP A 66 -7.04 -7.61 -3.49
C TRP A 66 -7.74 -7.34 -2.15
N GLU A 67 -9.05 -7.55 -2.12
CA GLU A 67 -9.83 -7.56 -0.88
C GLU A 67 -9.84 -8.96 -0.23
N SER A 68 -9.72 -10.00 -1.05
CA SER A 68 -9.65 -11.39 -0.60
C SER A 68 -8.27 -11.76 -0.05
N PRO A 69 -8.19 -12.75 0.85
CA PRO A 69 -6.91 -13.21 1.39
C PRO A 69 -5.95 -13.69 0.30
N LEU A 70 -4.71 -13.20 0.33
CA LEU A 70 -3.66 -13.52 -0.61
C LEU A 70 -3.16 -14.96 -0.40
N PRO A 71 -3.17 -15.82 -1.42
CA PRO A 71 -2.72 -17.19 -1.30
C PRO A 71 -1.18 -17.31 -1.27
N ALA A 72 -0.68 -18.42 -0.76
CA ALA A 72 0.75 -18.66 -0.54
C ALA A 72 1.59 -18.77 -1.83
N ASP A 73 0.98 -19.22 -2.93
CA ASP A 73 1.64 -19.38 -4.23
C ASP A 73 2.18 -18.08 -4.80
N VAL A 74 1.56 -16.93 -4.48
CA VAL A 74 2.06 -15.60 -4.87
C VAL A 74 3.44 -15.34 -4.26
N ILE A 75 3.66 -15.73 -3.00
CA ILE A 75 4.96 -15.59 -2.33
C ILE A 75 6.00 -16.48 -3.01
N SER A 76 5.64 -17.76 -3.25
CA SER A 76 6.52 -18.72 -3.91
C SER A 76 6.89 -18.30 -5.33
N LYS A 77 5.93 -17.73 -6.07
CA LYS A 77 6.15 -17.20 -7.42
C LYS A 77 7.10 -16.01 -7.39
N LEU A 78 6.90 -15.06 -6.48
CA LEU A 78 7.80 -13.91 -6.33
C LEU A 78 9.22 -14.37 -5.98
N LEU A 79 9.37 -15.26 -5.02
CA LEU A 79 10.67 -15.81 -4.64
C LEU A 79 11.36 -16.52 -5.82
N GLY A 80 10.60 -17.33 -6.58
CA GLY A 80 11.10 -17.96 -7.80
C GLY A 80 11.59 -16.94 -8.82
N ASN A 81 10.87 -15.83 -8.99
CA ASN A 81 11.26 -14.74 -9.88
C ASN A 81 12.54 -14.04 -9.40
N VAL A 82 12.69 -13.78 -8.11
CA VAL A 82 13.90 -13.19 -7.52
C VAL A 82 15.12 -14.07 -7.83
N VAL A 83 15.02 -15.36 -7.60
CA VAL A 83 16.11 -16.32 -7.85
C VAL A 83 16.43 -16.43 -9.34
N LEU A 84 15.43 -16.64 -10.19
CA LEU A 84 15.59 -16.82 -11.64
C LEU A 84 16.17 -15.58 -12.33
N ARG A 85 15.90 -14.39 -11.81
CA ARG A 85 16.36 -13.12 -12.37
C ARG A 85 17.62 -12.59 -11.73
N HIS A 86 18.17 -13.31 -10.75
CA HIS A 86 19.31 -12.84 -9.97
C HIS A 86 19.07 -11.45 -9.37
N ALA A 87 17.80 -11.17 -8.97
CA ALA A 87 17.49 -9.94 -8.28
C ALA A 87 17.94 -10.03 -6.82
N ASP A 88 18.36 -8.90 -6.26
CA ASP A 88 18.83 -8.87 -4.88
C ASP A 88 17.67 -8.97 -3.88
N GLN A 89 16.50 -8.46 -4.26
CA GLN A 89 15.33 -8.40 -3.37
C GLN A 89 14.01 -8.60 -4.12
N GLY A 90 13.02 -9.12 -3.39
CA GLY A 90 11.61 -9.16 -3.79
C GLY A 90 10.73 -8.49 -2.74
N TRP A 91 9.81 -7.64 -3.16
CA TRP A 91 8.79 -7.07 -2.30
C TRP A 91 7.40 -7.56 -2.70
N LEU A 92 6.67 -8.13 -1.76
CA LEU A 92 5.25 -8.39 -1.90
C LEU A 92 4.48 -7.25 -1.25
N VAL A 93 3.78 -6.47 -2.07
CA VAL A 93 2.96 -5.34 -1.62
C VAL A 93 1.48 -5.70 -1.80
N SER A 94 0.71 -5.71 -0.71
CA SER A 94 -0.69 -6.11 -0.73
C SER A 94 -1.56 -5.20 0.12
N THR A 95 -2.72 -4.79 -0.42
CA THR A 95 -3.77 -4.12 0.35
C THR A 95 -4.72 -5.11 1.03
N GLY A 96 -4.73 -6.37 0.61
CA GLY A 96 -5.51 -7.44 1.23
C GLY A 96 -4.75 -8.20 2.30
N PRO A 97 -5.47 -8.94 3.16
CA PRO A 97 -4.86 -9.78 4.18
C PRO A 97 -4.14 -10.99 3.56
N LEU A 98 -3.15 -11.53 4.24
CA LEU A 98 -2.56 -12.80 3.87
C LEU A 98 -3.46 -13.97 4.32
N SER A 99 -3.58 -15.02 3.49
CA SER A 99 -4.22 -16.28 3.88
C SER A 99 -3.47 -16.95 5.05
N LYS A 100 -4.07 -17.99 5.63
CA LYS A 100 -3.43 -18.75 6.72
C LYS A 100 -2.08 -19.32 6.27
N ASP A 101 -2.03 -19.92 5.08
CA ASP A 101 -0.81 -20.52 4.54
C ASP A 101 0.25 -19.47 4.17
N ALA A 102 -0.18 -18.36 3.59
CA ALA A 102 0.72 -17.23 3.32
C ALA A 102 1.32 -16.62 4.60
N LYS A 103 0.53 -16.53 5.69
CA LYS A 103 1.04 -16.12 7.01
C LYS A 103 2.06 -17.12 7.57
N GLY A 104 1.83 -18.43 7.36
CA GLY A 104 2.77 -19.48 7.73
C GLY A 104 4.13 -19.28 7.04
N ILE A 105 4.13 -19.15 5.71
CA ILE A 105 5.37 -18.89 4.94
C ILE A 105 6.05 -17.60 5.38
N LYS A 106 5.28 -16.51 5.57
CA LYS A 106 5.85 -15.25 6.07
C LYS A 106 6.54 -15.43 7.42
N SER A 107 5.90 -16.13 8.37
CA SER A 107 6.47 -16.40 9.69
C SER A 107 7.74 -17.24 9.61
N GLU A 108 7.77 -18.29 8.78
CA GLU A 108 8.99 -19.07 8.55
C GLU A 108 10.11 -18.21 7.95
N TRP A 109 9.75 -17.33 7.01
CA TRP A 109 10.70 -16.43 6.38
C TRP A 109 11.31 -15.43 7.36
N GLU A 110 10.51 -14.87 8.24
CA GLU A 110 10.94 -13.93 9.28
C GLU A 110 11.88 -14.57 10.33
N ASN A 111 11.85 -15.89 10.45
CA ASN A 111 12.74 -16.66 11.34
C ASN A 111 14.06 -17.08 10.67
N LYS A 112 14.28 -16.78 9.40
CA LYS A 112 15.53 -17.06 8.70
C LYS A 112 16.66 -16.12 9.14
N ASN A 113 17.89 -16.46 8.75
CA ASN A 113 19.04 -15.56 8.97
C ASN A 113 18.88 -14.24 8.19
N ASP A 114 19.65 -13.23 8.56
CA ASP A 114 19.51 -11.86 8.01
C ASP A 114 19.73 -11.81 6.50
N ALA A 115 20.63 -12.60 5.95
CA ALA A 115 20.93 -12.62 4.53
C ALA A 115 19.77 -13.19 3.70
N GLU A 116 19.19 -14.32 4.14
CA GLU A 116 18.02 -14.90 3.49
C GLU A 116 16.81 -13.98 3.65
N ARG A 117 16.59 -13.45 4.85
CA ARG A 117 15.46 -12.58 5.16
C ARG A 117 15.46 -11.30 4.33
N ALA A 118 16.66 -10.77 4.00
CA ALA A 118 16.81 -9.60 3.15
C ALA A 118 16.31 -9.82 1.70
N MET A 119 16.24 -11.07 1.23
CA MET A 119 15.80 -11.38 -0.14
C MET A 119 14.29 -11.17 -0.36
N LEU A 120 13.46 -11.16 0.69
CA LEU A 120 12.02 -11.03 0.55
C LEU A 120 11.43 -10.16 1.66
N SER A 121 10.66 -9.15 1.28
CA SER A 121 9.96 -8.26 2.21
C SER A 121 8.46 -8.22 1.93
N PHE A 122 7.67 -8.08 3.00
CA PHE A 122 6.22 -8.05 2.95
C PHE A 122 5.71 -6.67 3.37
N TYR A 123 4.97 -6.02 2.49
CA TYR A 123 4.36 -4.72 2.72
C TYR A 123 2.83 -4.87 2.72
N THR A 124 2.29 -5.08 3.88
CA THR A 124 0.84 -5.07 4.15
C THR A 124 0.38 -3.65 4.52
N ASN A 125 -0.91 -3.46 4.76
CA ASN A 125 -1.53 -2.16 5.02
C ASN A 125 -0.75 -1.29 6.02
N ASP A 126 -0.39 -1.84 7.17
CA ASP A 126 0.32 -1.08 8.22
C ASP A 126 1.65 -0.55 7.71
N ARG A 127 2.42 -1.39 7.04
CA ARG A 127 3.74 -1.02 6.53
C ARG A 127 3.68 -0.07 5.33
N ILE A 128 2.65 -0.16 4.51
CA ILE A 128 2.37 0.82 3.44
C ILE A 128 2.04 2.18 4.07
N LEU A 129 1.20 2.19 5.11
CA LEU A 129 0.88 3.39 5.88
C LEU A 129 2.13 4.04 6.47
N ASP A 130 2.99 3.26 7.11
CA ASP A 130 4.26 3.75 7.67
C ASP A 130 5.14 4.39 6.59
N LEU A 131 5.23 3.76 5.42
CA LEU A 131 5.98 4.34 4.29
C LEU A 131 5.38 5.67 3.82
N LEU A 132 4.07 5.78 3.73
CA LEU A 132 3.38 7.01 3.33
C LEU A 132 3.57 8.12 4.37
N LEU A 133 3.49 7.80 5.66
CA LEU A 133 3.74 8.73 6.75
C LEU A 133 5.19 9.21 6.75
N ASN A 134 6.14 8.28 6.70
CA ASN A 134 7.57 8.58 6.74
C ASN A 134 8.05 9.36 5.51
N SER A 135 7.41 9.15 4.35
CA SER A 135 7.68 9.92 3.14
C SER A 135 7.02 11.30 3.10
N GLY A 136 6.23 11.66 4.13
CA GLY A 136 5.48 12.91 4.19
C GLY A 136 4.35 13.03 3.16
N LYS A 137 3.96 11.92 2.52
CA LYS A 137 2.87 11.92 1.54
C LYS A 137 1.50 12.03 2.19
N ILE A 138 1.38 11.62 3.44
CA ILE A 138 0.18 11.75 4.26
C ILE A 138 0.53 12.28 5.66
N ILE A 139 -0.43 12.92 6.32
CA ILE A 139 -0.37 13.22 7.76
C ILE A 139 -0.96 12.05 8.55
N SER A 140 -0.63 11.94 9.83
CA SER A 140 -1.17 10.86 10.66
C SER A 140 -2.67 11.03 10.92
N SER A 141 -3.35 9.92 11.21
CA SER A 141 -4.77 9.93 11.59
C SER A 141 -5.04 10.81 12.83
N ASP A 142 -4.09 10.87 13.77
CA ASP A 142 -4.21 11.73 14.96
C ASP A 142 -4.12 13.21 14.60
N GLN A 143 -3.31 13.59 13.62
CA GLN A 143 -3.28 14.95 13.09
C GLN A 143 -4.57 15.30 12.37
N VAL A 144 -5.17 14.33 11.63
CA VAL A 144 -6.50 14.52 11.04
C VAL A 144 -7.55 14.73 12.12
N LYS A 145 -7.57 13.86 13.14
CA LYS A 145 -8.52 13.96 14.28
C LYS A 145 -8.42 15.30 15.00
N LYS A 146 -7.21 15.83 15.21
CA LYS A 146 -7.02 17.15 15.83
C LYS A 146 -7.53 18.29 14.99
N LYS A 147 -7.56 18.16 13.67
CA LYS A 147 -8.12 19.16 12.74
C LYS A 147 -9.64 19.05 12.59
N LEU A 148 -10.22 17.91 12.99
CA LEU A 148 -11.66 17.75 13.05
C LEU A 148 -12.17 18.50 14.28
N GLU A 149 -13.16 19.38 14.09
CA GLU A 149 -13.88 19.96 15.22
C GLU A 149 -14.50 18.83 16.06
N SER A 150 -14.57 19.02 17.39
CA SER A 150 -14.99 18.00 18.38
C SER A 150 -16.38 17.37 18.16
N LYS A 151 -17.12 17.81 17.16
CA LYS A 151 -18.43 17.27 16.74
C LYS A 151 -18.35 15.99 15.91
N TYR A 152 -17.16 15.59 15.47
CA TYR A 152 -16.97 14.49 14.54
C TYR A 152 -16.19 13.38 15.23
N PHE A 153 -16.89 12.36 15.73
CA PHE A 153 -16.28 11.14 16.24
C PHE A 153 -16.26 10.10 15.13
N ALA A 154 -15.06 9.77 14.66
CA ALA A 154 -14.87 8.65 13.82
C ALA A 154 -13.91 7.68 14.50
N ASP A 155 -14.42 6.54 14.89
CA ASP A 155 -13.56 5.45 15.39
C ASP A 155 -12.79 4.79 14.24
N ASP A 156 -13.36 4.81 13.02
CA ASP A 156 -12.76 4.18 11.84
C ASP A 156 -12.44 5.22 10.77
N ILE A 157 -11.16 5.53 10.64
CA ILE A 157 -10.63 6.37 9.56
C ILE A 157 -9.99 5.45 8.52
N THR A 158 -10.42 5.61 7.26
CA THR A 158 -9.87 4.85 6.13
C THR A 158 -9.00 5.74 5.26
N LEU A 159 -7.83 5.25 4.86
CA LEU A 159 -7.03 5.90 3.83
C LEU A 159 -7.43 5.35 2.45
N MET A 160 -8.00 6.21 1.62
CA MET A 160 -8.35 5.87 0.24
C MET A 160 -7.23 6.29 -0.71
N LEU A 161 -6.74 5.32 -1.46
CA LEU A 161 -5.74 5.50 -2.50
C LEU A 161 -6.43 5.73 -3.84
N THR A 162 -5.99 6.75 -4.55
CA THR A 162 -6.40 6.98 -5.95
C THR A 162 -5.15 7.17 -6.82
N GLU A 163 -5.35 7.20 -8.12
CA GLU A 163 -4.27 7.33 -9.11
C GLU A 163 -3.35 8.56 -8.90
N LYS A 164 -3.91 9.64 -8.39
CA LYS A 164 -3.19 10.93 -8.28
C LYS A 164 -3.10 11.47 -6.86
N LYS A 165 -3.96 11.02 -5.95
CA LYS A 165 -4.15 11.65 -4.65
C LYS A 165 -4.48 10.63 -3.57
N TYR A 166 -4.27 11.01 -2.31
CA TYR A 166 -4.62 10.22 -1.14
C TYR A 166 -5.65 10.97 -0.32
N TYR A 167 -6.65 10.27 0.19
CA TYR A 167 -7.73 10.88 0.97
C TYR A 167 -7.94 10.13 2.28
N TRP A 168 -7.98 10.86 3.38
CA TRP A 168 -8.55 10.33 4.60
C TRP A 168 -10.07 10.40 4.52
N VAL A 169 -10.72 9.26 4.59
CA VAL A 169 -12.18 9.13 4.62
C VAL A 169 -12.61 8.98 6.07
N VAL A 170 -13.39 9.94 6.54
CA VAL A 170 -13.84 10.02 7.94
C VAL A 170 -15.35 9.89 7.98
N PRO A 171 -15.91 8.83 8.60
CA PRO A 171 -17.35 8.73 8.82
C PRO A 171 -17.81 9.78 9.83
N ILE A 172 -18.98 10.38 9.58
CA ILE A 172 -19.61 11.35 10.45
C ILE A 172 -20.97 10.80 10.86
N LEU A 173 -21.16 10.61 12.16
CA LEU A 173 -22.46 10.23 12.71
C LEU A 173 -23.32 11.49 12.84
N ASN A 174 -24.42 11.55 12.13
CA ASN A 174 -25.44 12.57 12.34
C ASN A 174 -26.41 12.08 13.41
N ASN A 175 -26.28 12.64 14.63
CA ASN A 175 -27.03 12.19 15.82
C ASN A 175 -28.56 12.32 15.72
N GLN A 176 -29.10 13.05 14.73
CA GLN A 176 -30.53 13.23 14.56
C GLN A 176 -31.23 12.12 13.76
N TYR A 177 -30.52 11.42 12.87
CA TYR A 177 -31.16 10.49 11.93
C TYR A 177 -30.47 9.13 11.78
N GLY A 178 -29.40 8.86 12.51
CA GLY A 178 -28.63 7.63 12.35
C GLY A 178 -27.92 7.50 10.98
N THR A 179 -27.89 8.55 10.20
CA THR A 179 -27.28 8.57 8.87
C THR A 179 -25.78 8.79 9.00
N VAL A 180 -24.99 7.88 8.44
CA VAL A 180 -23.54 8.04 8.34
C VAL A 180 -23.26 8.82 7.06
N SER A 181 -22.72 10.03 7.21
CA SER A 181 -22.13 10.77 6.09
C SER A 181 -20.62 10.61 6.13
N TYR A 182 -19.93 10.78 4.99
CA TYR A 182 -18.49 10.68 4.93
C TYR A 182 -17.89 12.02 4.55
N LYS A 183 -16.81 12.40 5.22
CA LYS A 183 -15.96 13.52 4.80
C LYS A 183 -14.64 12.97 4.25
N MET A 184 -14.22 13.50 3.11
CA MET A 184 -12.94 13.19 2.52
C MET A 184 -12.00 14.37 2.70
N TYR A 185 -10.80 14.09 3.22
CA TYR A 185 -9.75 15.07 3.38
C TYR A 185 -8.61 14.78 2.41
N LEU A 186 -8.40 15.70 1.47
CA LEU A 186 -7.29 15.60 0.53
C LEU A 186 -5.97 15.89 1.25
N MET A 187 -5.00 15.01 1.03
CA MET A 187 -3.66 15.13 1.55
C MET A 187 -2.74 15.66 0.44
N GLN A 188 -2.77 16.96 0.22
CA GLN A 188 -1.73 17.65 -0.54
C GLN A 188 -0.98 18.58 0.40
N GLN A 189 0.35 18.37 0.51
CA GLN A 189 1.31 19.18 1.25
C GLN A 189 0.71 20.04 2.38
N MET A 190 1.23 19.96 3.55
CA MET A 190 0.81 20.47 4.87
C MET A 190 -0.11 21.72 4.97
N GLU A 191 -0.45 22.41 3.89
CA GLU A 191 -1.11 23.73 3.91
C GLU A 191 -2.61 23.73 3.55
N ASN A 192 -3.14 22.73 2.82
CA ASN A 192 -4.55 22.78 2.41
C ASN A 192 -5.25 21.43 2.54
N VAL A 193 -5.99 21.26 3.62
CA VAL A 193 -6.98 20.19 3.73
C VAL A 193 -8.25 20.64 3.00
N LEU A 194 -8.45 20.19 1.78
CA LEU A 194 -9.68 20.44 1.04
C LEU A 194 -10.76 19.46 1.52
N MET A 195 -11.83 19.97 2.07
CA MET A 195 -12.99 19.19 2.47
C MET A 195 -13.91 18.97 1.28
N ILE A 196 -14.14 17.70 0.91
CA ILE A 196 -15.17 17.32 -0.06
C ILE A 196 -16.29 16.65 0.71
N LEU A 197 -17.48 17.23 0.67
CA LEU A 197 -18.70 16.61 1.18
C LEU A 197 -19.24 15.66 0.12
N ILE A 198 -19.42 14.39 0.47
CA ILE A 198 -20.13 13.41 -0.34
C ILE A 198 -21.47 13.16 0.37
N TYR A 199 -22.57 13.42 -0.32
CA TYR A 199 -23.93 13.16 0.14
C TYR A 199 -24.37 11.77 -0.28
#